data_0cb00a6bc472f0d7f6888afa27026f87
#
_entry.id   0cb00a6bc472f0d7f6888afa27026f87
#
_cell.length_a   1.000
_cell.length_b   1.000
_cell.length_c   1.000
_cell.angle_alpha   90.00
_cell.angle_beta   90.00
_cell.angle_gamma   90.00
#
_symmetry.space_group_name_H-M   'P 1'
#
loop_
_entity.id
_entity.type
_entity.pdbx_description
1 polymer ?
#
loop_
_entity_poly.entity_id
_entity_poly.type
_entity_poly.pdbx_seq_one_letter_code
_entity_poly.pdbx_strand_id
1 'polypeptide(L)'
;MSRSVDSKIAEIYNQRFLKLGPAPEASMWFSKKRQFTRFDIIFNEIKLLTKHNKTSIIDIGCGYGAFLEFLSERGTYDIWSYYGYDVSHEVIKFCKEQYSQGASFFNGSIPTFTAEFIIMSGTYNFFP
;
A
#
# COMPACT_ATOMS: atom_id res chain seq x y z
N MET A 1 5.34 12.41 13.94
CA MET A 1 6.62 11.96 13.41
C MET A 1 7.36 13.12 12.77
N SER A 2 8.64 13.26 13.01
CA SER A 2 9.41 14.35 12.45
C SER A 2 9.71 14.16 10.96
N ARG A 3 9.93 15.27 10.24
CA ARG A 3 10.28 15.21 8.81
C ARG A 3 11.57 14.42 8.57
N SER A 4 12.54 14.49 9.51
CA SER A 4 13.80 13.77 9.37
C SER A 4 13.61 12.26 9.44
N VAL A 5 12.66 11.78 10.25
CA VAL A 5 12.32 10.35 10.31
C VAL A 5 11.66 9.91 9.01
N ASP A 6 10.68 10.67 8.52
CA ASP A 6 10.01 10.36 7.25
C ASP A 6 11.01 10.35 6.10
N SER A 7 11.94 11.32 6.07
CA SER A 7 12.97 11.39 5.02
C SER A 7 13.89 10.19 5.03
N LYS A 8 14.29 9.70 6.23
CA LYS A 8 15.13 8.51 6.36
C LYS A 8 14.40 7.25 5.90
N ILE A 9 13.13 7.11 6.28
CA ILE A 9 12.33 5.97 5.85
C ILE A 9 12.19 5.98 4.33
N ALA A 10 11.89 7.15 3.75
CA ALA A 10 11.75 7.27 2.31
C ALA A 10 13.04 6.89 1.58
N GLU A 11 14.19 7.34 2.09
CA GLU A 11 15.48 7.02 1.49
C GLU A 11 15.76 5.52 1.51
N ILE A 12 15.52 4.86 2.63
CA ILE A 12 15.72 3.41 2.75
C ILE A 12 14.83 2.65 1.78
N TYR A 13 13.54 3.00 1.70
CA TYR A 13 12.62 2.36 0.76
C TYR A 13 13.03 2.63 -0.69
N ASN A 14 13.43 3.84 -1.02
CA ASN A 14 13.89 4.18 -2.36
C ASN A 14 15.10 3.32 -2.76
N GLN A 15 16.08 3.19 -1.88
CA GLN A 15 17.26 2.38 -2.15
C GLN A 15 16.93 0.92 -2.33
N ARG A 16 16.06 0.37 -1.48
CA ARG A 16 15.66 -1.02 -1.60
C ARG A 16 14.86 -1.26 -2.88
N PHE A 17 13.96 -0.34 -3.22
CA PHE A 17 13.16 -0.46 -4.43
C PHE A 17 14.02 -0.43 -5.69
N LEU A 18 14.96 0.51 -5.75
CA LEU A 18 15.86 0.64 -6.90
C LEU A 18 16.76 -0.60 -7.05
N LYS A 19 17.12 -1.24 -5.93
CA LYS A 19 17.97 -2.42 -5.93
C LYS A 19 17.21 -3.71 -6.22
N LEU A 20 16.04 -3.89 -5.62
CA LEU A 20 15.29 -5.15 -5.61
C LEU A 20 14.08 -5.14 -6.54
N GLY A 21 13.59 -3.94 -6.91
CA GLY A 21 12.39 -3.81 -7.72
C GLY A 21 11.12 -4.06 -6.91
N PRO A 22 9.96 -4.23 -7.59
CA PRO A 22 8.65 -4.39 -6.93
C PRO A 22 8.45 -5.82 -6.43
N ALA A 23 9.27 -6.26 -5.50
CA ALA A 23 9.19 -7.58 -4.87
C ALA A 23 8.95 -7.43 -3.38
N PRO A 24 8.48 -8.47 -2.68
CA PRO A 24 8.26 -8.39 -1.23
C PRO A 24 9.47 -7.90 -0.45
N GLU A 25 10.67 -8.26 -0.88
CA GLU A 25 11.91 -7.85 -0.23
C GLU A 25 12.11 -6.34 -0.25
N ALA A 26 11.65 -5.66 -1.30
CA ALA A 26 11.75 -4.21 -1.39
C ALA A 26 10.93 -3.50 -0.31
N SER A 27 9.86 -4.13 0.14
CA SER A 27 8.97 -3.64 1.21
C SER A 27 9.27 -4.29 2.55
N MET A 28 10.42 -4.94 2.70
CA MET A 28 10.85 -5.59 3.95
C MET A 28 10.03 -6.83 4.32
N TRP A 29 9.30 -7.41 3.39
CA TRP A 29 8.59 -8.68 3.59
C TRP A 29 9.48 -9.86 3.23
N PHE A 30 9.29 -11.00 3.93
CA PHE A 30 10.10 -12.19 3.70
C PHE A 30 9.61 -13.03 2.52
N SER A 31 8.31 -13.01 2.23
CA SER A 31 7.77 -13.75 1.10
C SER A 31 6.41 -13.21 0.67
N LYS A 32 6.08 -13.44 -0.60
CA LYS A 32 4.77 -13.08 -1.15
C LYS A 32 3.65 -13.84 -0.44
N LYS A 33 3.89 -15.10 -0.08
CA LYS A 33 2.90 -15.92 0.61
C LYS A 33 2.53 -15.33 1.97
N ARG A 34 3.52 -14.91 2.75
CA ARG A 34 3.29 -14.30 4.07
C ARG A 34 2.56 -12.97 3.92
N GLN A 35 2.96 -12.19 2.94
CA GLN A 35 2.33 -10.92 2.63
C GLN A 35 0.85 -11.10 2.28
N PHE A 36 0.54 -12.05 1.40
CA PHE A 36 -0.84 -12.30 0.97
C PHE A 36 -1.69 -12.91 2.08
N THR A 37 -1.11 -13.75 2.96
CA THR A 37 -1.82 -14.25 4.14
C THR A 37 -2.30 -13.10 5.01
N ARG A 38 -1.45 -12.10 5.18
CA ARG A 38 -1.78 -10.93 5.96
C ARG A 38 -2.85 -10.07 5.28
N PHE A 39 -2.74 -9.93 3.97
CA PHE A 39 -3.75 -9.22 3.19
C PHE A 39 -5.12 -9.90 3.26
N ASP A 40 -5.15 -11.23 3.32
CA ASP A 40 -6.40 -11.98 3.53
C ASP A 40 -7.09 -11.57 4.83
N ILE A 41 -6.32 -11.40 5.89
CA ILE A 41 -6.86 -10.97 7.19
C ILE A 41 -7.49 -9.59 7.07
N ILE A 42 -6.78 -8.65 6.46
CA ILE A 42 -7.30 -7.29 6.23
C ILE A 42 -8.56 -7.33 5.37
N PHE A 43 -8.49 -8.06 4.27
CA PHE A 43 -9.60 -8.19 3.32
C PHE A 43 -10.86 -8.73 3.98
N ASN A 44 -10.73 -9.81 4.75
CA ASN A 44 -11.86 -10.43 5.43
C ASN A 44 -12.48 -9.51 6.46
N GLU A 45 -11.66 -8.75 7.21
CA GLU A 45 -12.18 -7.78 8.17
C GLU A 45 -12.97 -6.68 7.48
N ILE A 46 -12.47 -6.15 6.38
CA ILE A 46 -13.17 -5.12 5.62
C ILE A 46 -14.48 -5.65 5.06
N LYS A 47 -14.48 -6.86 4.53
CA LYS A 47 -15.70 -7.48 3.98
C LYS A 47 -16.77 -7.68 5.05
N LEU A 48 -16.37 -7.98 6.28
CA LEU A 48 -17.31 -8.09 7.39
C LEU A 48 -17.90 -6.75 7.83
N LEU A 49 -17.13 -5.69 7.71
CA LEU A 49 -17.51 -4.36 8.21
C LEU A 49 -18.19 -3.49 7.17
N THR A 50 -17.93 -3.70 5.90
CA THR A 50 -18.52 -2.86 4.86
C THR A 50 -19.98 -3.20 4.61
N LYS A 51 -20.78 -2.16 4.37
CA LYS A 51 -22.21 -2.27 4.07
C LYS A 51 -22.53 -1.83 2.64
N HIS A 52 -21.49 -1.51 1.87
CA HIS A 52 -21.64 -0.96 0.53
C HIS A 52 -21.05 -1.90 -0.51
N ASN A 53 -21.59 -1.80 -1.72
CA ASN A 53 -21.07 -2.57 -2.85
C ASN A 53 -19.69 -2.05 -3.29
N LYS A 54 -19.41 -0.78 -3.03
CA LYS A 54 -18.13 -0.16 -3.34
C LYS A 54 -17.54 0.43 -2.06
N THR A 55 -16.28 0.13 -1.81
CA THR A 55 -15.60 0.50 -0.58
C THR A 55 -14.40 1.40 -0.89
N SER A 56 -14.21 2.45 -0.10
CA SER A 56 -13.03 3.31 -0.23
C SER A 56 -11.99 2.98 0.84
N ILE A 57 -10.73 2.93 0.43
CA ILE A 57 -9.61 2.57 1.29
C ILE A 57 -8.47 3.56 1.09
N ILE A 58 -7.90 4.03 2.20
CA ILE A 58 -6.60 4.71 2.20
C ILE A 58 -5.59 3.72 2.76
N ASP A 59 -4.55 3.42 1.99
CA ASP A 59 -3.49 2.50 2.36
C ASP A 59 -2.20 3.28 2.62
N ILE A 60 -1.86 3.45 3.90
CA ILE A 60 -0.67 4.19 4.31
C ILE A 60 0.51 3.24 4.35
N GLY A 61 1.58 3.60 3.63
CA GLY A 61 2.71 2.70 3.45
C GLY A 61 2.43 1.64 2.40
N CYS A 62 1.80 2.04 1.29
CA CYS A 62 1.33 1.10 0.27
C CYS A 62 2.45 0.34 -0.46
N GLY A 63 3.69 0.83 -0.41
CA GLY A 63 4.78 0.24 -1.15
C GLY A 63 4.50 0.24 -2.65
N TYR A 64 4.93 -0.78 -3.33
CA TYR A 64 4.77 -0.90 -4.78
C TYR A 64 3.34 -1.32 -5.21
N GLY A 65 2.38 -1.26 -4.28
CA GLY A 65 0.98 -1.57 -4.59
C GLY A 65 0.62 -3.04 -4.40
N ALA A 66 1.29 -3.73 -3.50
CA ALA A 66 1.08 -5.17 -3.29
C ALA A 66 -0.34 -5.50 -2.86
N PHE A 67 -0.97 -4.68 -2.03
CA PHE A 67 -2.35 -4.93 -1.61
C PHE A 67 -3.32 -4.79 -2.80
N LEU A 68 -3.05 -3.84 -3.68
CA LEU A 68 -3.85 -3.63 -4.88
C LEU A 68 -3.71 -4.82 -5.84
N GLU A 69 -2.51 -5.36 -5.98
CA GLU A 69 -2.26 -6.59 -6.74
C GLU A 69 -3.06 -7.74 -6.16
N PHE A 70 -3.07 -7.87 -4.84
CA PHE A 70 -3.86 -8.87 -4.13
C PHE A 70 -5.35 -8.74 -4.45
N LEU A 71 -5.89 -7.52 -4.41
CA LEU A 71 -7.29 -7.27 -4.73
C LEU A 71 -7.61 -7.65 -6.18
N SER A 72 -6.68 -7.36 -7.09
CA SER A 72 -6.82 -7.72 -8.50
C SER A 72 -6.90 -9.24 -8.68
N GLU A 73 -6.05 -9.99 -7.99
CA GLU A 73 -6.07 -11.45 -8.05
C GLU A 73 -7.34 -12.05 -7.47
N ARG A 74 -7.99 -11.34 -6.54
CA ARG A 74 -9.29 -11.75 -5.99
C ARG A 74 -10.46 -11.36 -6.85
N GLY A 75 -10.24 -10.65 -7.96
CA GLY A 75 -11.30 -10.22 -8.85
C GLY A 75 -12.19 -9.12 -8.29
N THR A 76 -11.70 -8.36 -7.31
CA THR A 76 -12.48 -7.32 -6.62
C THR A 76 -11.93 -5.91 -6.82
N TYR A 77 -10.95 -5.76 -7.71
CA TYR A 77 -10.24 -4.49 -7.91
C TYR A 77 -11.19 -3.33 -8.24
N ASP A 78 -12.15 -3.55 -9.11
CA ASP A 78 -13.02 -2.50 -9.64
C ASP A 78 -14.14 -2.08 -8.68
N ILE A 79 -14.35 -2.82 -7.59
CA ILE A 79 -15.34 -2.45 -6.57
C ILE A 79 -14.72 -1.65 -5.42
N TRP A 80 -13.42 -1.35 -5.52
CA TRP A 80 -12.69 -0.63 -4.48
C TRP A 80 -12.23 0.73 -5.01
N SER A 81 -12.41 1.77 -4.19
CA SER A 81 -11.77 3.07 -4.42
C SER A 81 -10.50 3.09 -3.58
N TYR A 82 -9.36 2.95 -4.21
CA TYR A 82 -8.08 2.76 -3.53
C TYR A 82 -7.21 4.01 -3.64
N TYR A 83 -6.65 4.44 -2.51
CA TYR A 83 -5.76 5.60 -2.42
C TYR A 83 -4.51 5.18 -1.65
N GLY A 84 -3.39 5.05 -2.34
CA GLY A 84 -2.13 4.63 -1.74
C GLY A 84 -1.25 5.81 -1.36
N TYR A 85 -0.68 5.76 -0.17
CA TYR A 85 0.28 6.76 0.32
C TYR A 85 1.59 6.06 0.65
N ASP A 86 2.70 6.67 0.26
CA ASP A 86 4.01 6.20 0.66
C ASP A 86 4.99 7.37 0.70
N VAL A 87 5.95 7.31 1.62
CA VAL A 87 6.98 8.36 1.74
C VAL A 87 8.04 8.25 0.66
N SER A 88 8.15 7.11 -0.01
CA SER A 88 9.08 6.88 -1.10
C SER A 88 8.52 7.40 -2.42
N HIS A 89 9.08 8.50 -2.94
CA HIS A 89 8.61 9.04 -4.21
C HIS A 89 8.88 8.13 -5.40
N GLU A 90 9.93 7.30 -5.34
CA GLU A 90 10.24 6.33 -6.39
C GLU A 90 9.17 5.23 -6.46
N VAL A 91 8.74 4.74 -5.29
CA VAL A 91 7.68 3.74 -5.20
C VAL A 91 6.37 4.30 -5.73
N ILE A 92 6.03 5.54 -5.36
CA ILE A 92 4.79 6.19 -5.83
C ILE A 92 4.84 6.40 -7.34
N LYS A 93 5.98 6.78 -7.90
CA LYS A 93 6.14 6.92 -9.34
C LYS A 93 5.86 5.61 -10.04
N PHE A 94 6.42 4.51 -9.53
CA PHE A 94 6.15 3.18 -10.05
C PHE A 94 4.65 2.86 -10.02
N CYS A 95 3.99 3.11 -8.89
CA CYS A 95 2.57 2.82 -8.73
C CYS A 95 1.70 3.60 -9.71
N LYS A 96 2.01 4.89 -9.92
CA LYS A 96 1.27 5.71 -10.88
C LYS A 96 1.39 5.19 -12.31
N GLU A 97 2.55 4.64 -12.66
CA GLU A 97 2.76 4.06 -13.98
C GLU A 97 2.10 2.70 -14.12
N GLN A 98 2.15 1.88 -13.06
CA GLN A 98 1.64 0.51 -13.08
C GLN A 98 0.12 0.45 -12.98
N TYR A 99 -0.49 1.33 -12.19
CA TYR A 99 -1.92 1.31 -11.91
C TYR A 99 -2.55 2.63 -12.35
N SER A 100 -2.65 2.82 -13.66
CA SER A 100 -3.13 4.09 -14.22
C SER A 100 -4.64 4.27 -14.15
N GLN A 101 -5.40 3.23 -13.81
CA GLN A 101 -6.85 3.29 -13.73
C GLN A 101 -7.34 2.65 -12.42
N GLY A 102 -8.34 3.28 -11.82
CA GLY A 102 -9.02 2.72 -10.65
C GLY A 102 -8.30 2.91 -9.33
N ALA A 103 -7.13 3.55 -9.32
CA ALA A 103 -6.39 3.81 -8.09
C ALA A 103 -5.66 5.14 -8.18
N SER A 104 -5.43 5.76 -7.03
CA SER A 104 -4.69 7.01 -6.93
C SER A 104 -3.54 6.84 -5.93
N PHE A 105 -2.41 7.50 -6.18
CA PHE A 105 -1.22 7.36 -5.35
C PHE A 105 -0.66 8.73 -5.01
N PHE A 106 -0.22 8.86 -3.75
CA PHE A 106 0.25 10.12 -3.21
C PHE A 106 1.54 9.93 -2.44
N ASN A 107 2.49 10.83 -2.64
CA ASN A 107 3.75 10.82 -1.90
C ASN A 107 3.54 11.52 -0.55
N GLY A 108 3.61 10.77 0.53
CA GLY A 108 3.43 11.30 1.88
C GLY A 108 2.92 10.23 2.83
N SER A 109 2.63 10.63 4.06
CA SER A 109 2.16 9.74 5.11
C SER A 109 0.87 10.20 5.77
N ILE A 110 0.37 11.38 5.41
CA ILE A 110 -0.81 11.96 6.06
C ILE A 110 -1.85 12.27 4.98
N PRO A 111 -2.96 11.52 4.96
CA PRO A 111 -4.03 11.81 4.00
C PRO A 111 -4.76 13.11 4.34
N THR A 112 -5.25 13.78 3.30
CA THR A 112 -5.98 15.04 3.43
C THR A 112 -7.48 14.88 3.22
N PHE A 113 -7.95 13.66 3.05
CA PHE A 113 -9.36 13.35 2.88
C PHE A 113 -9.68 12.06 3.65
N THR A 114 -10.94 11.67 3.69
CA THR A 114 -11.39 10.50 4.44
C THR A 114 -11.83 9.38 3.50
N ALA A 115 -11.77 8.16 4.02
CA ALA A 115 -12.27 6.97 3.36
C ALA A 115 -12.99 6.10 4.38
N GLU A 116 -13.70 5.08 3.92
CA GLU A 116 -14.38 4.16 4.84
C GLU A 116 -13.38 3.39 5.71
N PHE A 117 -12.23 3.05 5.14
CA PHE A 117 -11.18 2.32 5.86
C PHE A 117 -9.83 2.96 5.64
N ILE A 118 -9.02 2.97 6.68
CA ILE A 118 -7.62 3.33 6.61
C ILE A 118 -6.85 2.10 7.05
N ILE A 119 -5.97 1.61 6.18
CA ILE A 119 -5.16 0.44 6.45
C ILE A 119 -3.68 0.79 6.37
N MET A 120 -2.85 -0.07 6.92
CA MET A 120 -1.40 0.06 6.87
C MET A 120 -0.84 -1.27 6.42
N SER A 121 -0.91 -1.53 5.11
CA SER A 121 -0.60 -2.84 4.57
C SER A 121 0.87 -3.23 4.70
N GLY A 122 1.77 -2.25 4.77
CA GLY A 122 3.20 -2.53 4.82
C GLY A 122 4.01 -1.72 5.81
N THR A 123 3.44 -0.67 6.41
CA THR A 123 4.22 0.34 7.14
C THR A 123 4.99 -0.24 8.33
N TYR A 124 4.36 -1.06 9.13
CA TYR A 124 4.99 -1.51 10.37
C TYR A 124 6.03 -2.61 10.15
N ASN A 125 6.17 -3.14 8.97
CA ASN A 125 7.25 -4.08 8.67
C ASN A 125 8.61 -3.40 8.61
N PHE A 126 8.63 -2.08 8.58
CA PHE A 126 9.86 -1.33 8.57
C PHE A 126 10.52 -1.31 9.96
N PHE A 127 9.74 -1.37 11.01
CA PHE A 127 10.25 -1.26 12.39
C PHE A 127 10.62 -2.62 12.95
N PRO A 128 11.78 -2.72 13.61
CA PRO A 128 12.17 -3.97 14.25
C PRO A 128 11.27 -4.33 15.41
#